data_4d61dd87e02866d0ef33b1aee272b48b
#
_entry.id   4d61dd87e02866d0ef33b1aee272b48b
#
_cell.length_a   1.000
_cell.length_b   1.000
_cell.length_c   1.000
_cell.angle_alpha   90.00
_cell.angle_beta   90.00
_cell.angle_gamma   90.00
#
_symmetry.space_group_name_H-M   'P 1'
#
loop_
_entity.id
_entity.type
_entity.pdbx_description
1 polymer ?
#
loop_
_entity_poly.entity_id
_entity_poly.type
_entity_poly.pdbx_seq_one_letter_code
_entity_poly.pdbx_strand_id
1 'polypeptide(L)'
;MILPWLILIPFIGGLLCWMGERFGATLPRWIALITMSLLLALGLWLWANGDYSFAPAPGADPTWVREFKHIWIERFGISVHLALDGLSLLMIMLTGLLGVLSVLCSWKEIQRHVGFFHLNLMWILGGVVGVFLALDLFMFFFFWEMMLVPMYFLIALWGHSSSDGKKTRIYAATKFFIFTQASGLIMLVAILGLVLVNFNDTGVITFNYADLLKTKMSLTTEYILMLGFFIAFAVKLPVVPFHSWLPDAHAQAPTAGSVDLAGILLKTAAYGLLRFALPLFPNASAEFAPIAMTLGLIGIFYGAFLAFAQTDIKRLIAFSSVSHMGFVLIGIYSGSQLALQGAVMQMLADGLSAAALFILSGQLYERTHTRDMREMGGLWSKIAYLPALSLFFAAASLGLPGTGNFVGEFLILLGTFPAAPWITIIATSGLVFGSVYSLIMIHRAYFGPAKSDAVLHGMDGREMIMGVGLAALLIYIGVYPQPFLDTSAATMHGVQQWLGTAFTQLASAR
;
A
#
# COMPACT_ATOMS: atom_id res chain seq x y z
N MET A 1 -1.42 -13.83 22.52
CA MET A 1 -2.77 -13.23 22.67
C MET A 1 -2.90 -11.81 22.09
N ILE A 2 -1.80 -11.06 21.84
CA ILE A 2 -1.88 -9.65 21.37
C ILE A 2 -2.31 -9.53 19.90
N LEU A 3 -1.96 -10.49 19.01
CA LEU A 3 -2.22 -10.40 17.56
C LEU A 3 -3.71 -10.27 17.19
N PRO A 4 -4.64 -11.06 17.77
CA PRO A 4 -6.06 -10.87 17.51
C PRO A 4 -6.55 -9.46 17.91
N TRP A 5 -6.00 -8.86 18.97
CA TRP A 5 -6.39 -7.53 19.40
C TRP A 5 -5.97 -6.43 18.42
N LEU A 6 -4.83 -6.58 17.72
CA LEU A 6 -4.45 -5.63 16.68
C LEU A 6 -5.51 -5.52 15.57
N ILE A 7 -6.21 -6.63 15.28
CA ILE A 7 -7.31 -6.66 14.30
C ILE A 7 -8.61 -6.16 14.93
N LEU A 8 -8.94 -6.63 16.15
CA LEU A 8 -10.21 -6.35 16.79
C LEU A 8 -10.34 -4.89 17.24
N ILE A 9 -9.25 -4.23 17.64
CA ILE A 9 -9.27 -2.83 18.06
C ILE A 9 -9.90 -1.92 17.01
N PRO A 10 -9.45 -1.90 15.73
CA PRO A 10 -10.11 -1.10 14.70
C PRO A 10 -11.57 -1.49 14.45
N PHE A 11 -11.91 -2.79 14.45
CA PHE A 11 -13.29 -3.23 14.24
C PHE A 11 -14.22 -2.77 15.35
N ILE A 12 -13.82 -2.97 16.61
CA ILE A 12 -14.59 -2.51 17.78
C ILE A 12 -14.66 -0.98 17.79
N GLY A 13 -13.54 -0.29 17.54
CA GLY A 13 -13.47 1.15 17.45
C GLY A 13 -14.42 1.71 16.40
N GLY A 14 -14.51 1.08 15.22
CA GLY A 14 -15.45 1.44 14.17
C GLY A 14 -16.91 1.31 14.61
N LEU A 15 -17.27 0.20 15.26
CA LEU A 15 -18.63 0.01 15.82
C LEU A 15 -18.95 1.07 16.88
N LEU A 16 -18.01 1.37 17.77
CA LEU A 16 -18.17 2.42 18.77
C LEU A 16 -18.32 3.81 18.14
N CYS A 17 -17.62 4.10 17.03
CA CYS A 17 -17.82 5.32 16.27
C CYS A 17 -19.24 5.45 15.74
N TRP A 18 -19.77 4.38 15.14
CA TRP A 18 -21.13 4.38 14.61
C TRP A 18 -22.18 4.55 15.71
N MET A 19 -22.03 3.82 16.82
CA MET A 19 -22.92 3.96 17.99
C MET A 19 -22.78 5.34 18.63
N GLY A 20 -21.58 5.90 18.68
CA GLY A 20 -21.27 7.19 19.29
C GLY A 20 -21.84 8.38 18.53
N GLU A 21 -22.23 8.24 17.26
CA GLU A 21 -22.83 9.30 16.45
C GLU A 21 -24.13 9.85 17.08
N ARG A 22 -24.83 9.02 17.84
CA ARG A 22 -26.06 9.42 18.56
C ARG A 22 -25.81 10.48 19.63
N PHE A 23 -24.59 10.62 20.11
CA PHE A 23 -24.19 11.57 21.15
C PHE A 23 -23.49 12.84 20.57
N GLY A 24 -23.39 12.93 19.24
CA GLY A 24 -22.81 14.07 18.54
C GLY A 24 -21.71 13.69 17.56
N ALA A 25 -21.44 14.58 16.60
CA ALA A 25 -20.46 14.34 15.53
C ALA A 25 -19.00 14.35 16.01
N THR A 26 -18.73 14.90 17.19
CA THR A 26 -17.35 15.01 17.71
C THR A 26 -16.87 13.72 18.36
N LEU A 27 -17.76 12.98 19.00
CA LEU A 27 -17.42 11.74 19.70
C LEU A 27 -16.84 10.65 18.79
N PRO A 28 -17.44 10.34 17.61
CA PRO A 28 -16.85 9.36 16.67
C PRO A 28 -15.43 9.70 16.25
N ARG A 29 -15.09 10.98 16.03
CA ARG A 29 -13.75 11.44 15.66
C ARG A 29 -12.72 11.12 16.74
N TRP A 30 -13.06 11.39 18.02
CA TRP A 30 -12.19 11.07 19.15
C TRP A 30 -12.02 9.58 19.36
N ILE A 31 -13.09 8.80 19.24
CA ILE A 31 -13.03 7.34 19.34
C ILE A 31 -12.09 6.79 18.26
N ALA A 32 -12.27 7.22 17.01
CA ALA A 32 -11.41 6.79 15.90
C ALA A 32 -9.94 7.18 16.12
N LEU A 33 -9.69 8.40 16.57
CA LEU A 33 -8.34 8.89 16.85
C LEU A 33 -7.65 8.06 17.96
N ILE A 34 -8.36 7.83 19.06
CA ILE A 34 -7.85 7.00 20.17
C ILE A 34 -7.60 5.57 19.71
N THR A 35 -8.51 4.99 18.95
CA THR A 35 -8.39 3.64 18.40
C THR A 35 -7.13 3.47 17.56
N MET A 36 -6.90 4.38 16.61
CA MET A 36 -5.74 4.30 15.73
C MET A 36 -4.44 4.66 16.45
N SER A 37 -4.49 5.60 17.41
CA SER A 37 -3.33 5.90 18.26
C SER A 37 -2.94 4.72 19.15
N LEU A 38 -3.93 3.96 19.65
CA LEU A 38 -3.69 2.74 20.40
C LEU A 38 -3.06 1.65 19.52
N LEU A 39 -3.55 1.48 18.29
CA LEU A 39 -2.97 0.53 17.33
C LEU A 39 -1.50 0.89 17.04
N LEU A 40 -1.22 2.16 16.79
CA LEU A 40 0.14 2.64 16.54
C LEU A 40 1.03 2.44 17.77
N ALA A 41 0.54 2.77 18.96
CA ALA A 41 1.29 2.57 20.20
C ALA A 41 1.61 1.10 20.47
N LEU A 42 0.68 0.19 20.19
CA LEU A 42 0.91 -1.25 20.27
C LEU A 42 1.93 -1.73 19.24
N GLY A 43 1.89 -1.22 18.02
CA GLY A 43 2.90 -1.50 16.99
C GLY A 43 4.30 -1.05 17.43
N LEU A 44 4.43 0.17 17.94
CA LEU A 44 5.69 0.70 18.45
C LEU A 44 6.20 -0.09 19.68
N TRP A 45 5.28 -0.51 20.56
CA TRP A 45 5.63 -1.35 21.69
C TRP A 45 6.15 -2.73 21.24
N LEU A 46 5.50 -3.33 20.23
CA LEU A 46 5.96 -4.59 19.64
C LEU A 46 7.33 -4.43 18.99
N TRP A 47 7.58 -3.30 18.33
CA TRP A 47 8.88 -3.02 17.74
C TRP A 47 9.99 -2.91 18.78
N ALA A 48 9.73 -2.18 19.88
CA ALA A 48 10.70 -1.97 20.95
C ALA A 48 11.01 -3.25 21.76
N ASN A 49 10.07 -4.22 21.81
CA ASN A 49 10.18 -5.41 22.66
C ASN A 49 10.21 -6.73 21.85
N GLY A 50 10.35 -6.67 20.52
CA GLY A 50 10.44 -7.83 19.64
C GLY A 50 11.86 -8.11 19.19
N ASP A 51 12.16 -9.40 18.94
CA ASP A 51 13.35 -9.80 18.22
C ASP A 51 12.95 -10.19 16.79
N TYR A 52 13.43 -9.42 15.80
CA TYR A 52 13.09 -9.58 14.38
C TYR A 52 14.21 -10.26 13.58
N SER A 53 15.10 -10.99 14.26
CA SER A 53 16.14 -11.80 13.63
C SER A 53 15.63 -13.11 13.02
N PHE A 54 14.36 -13.46 13.27
CA PHE A 54 13.73 -14.69 12.77
C PHE A 54 12.89 -14.44 11.52
N ALA A 55 12.94 -15.39 10.58
CA ALA A 55 12.13 -15.38 9.37
C ALA A 55 11.90 -16.78 8.82
N PRO A 56 10.80 -17.00 8.08
CA PRO A 56 10.60 -18.23 7.32
C PRO A 56 11.72 -18.40 6.29
N ALA A 57 12.33 -19.59 6.28
CA ALA A 57 13.37 -19.94 5.31
C ALA A 57 13.07 -21.30 4.67
N PRO A 58 13.57 -21.59 3.45
CA PRO A 58 13.41 -22.86 2.78
C PRO A 58 13.98 -24.03 3.62
N GLY A 59 13.23 -25.11 3.72
CA GLY A 59 13.67 -26.33 4.40
C GLY A 59 13.59 -26.33 5.92
N ALA A 60 13.17 -25.24 6.55
CA ALA A 60 12.89 -25.14 7.98
C ALA A 60 11.41 -24.86 8.21
N ASP A 61 10.88 -25.26 9.38
CA ASP A 61 9.57 -24.80 9.79
C ASP A 61 9.60 -23.30 10.04
N PRO A 62 8.60 -22.54 9.53
CA PRO A 62 8.60 -21.10 9.69
C PRO A 62 8.57 -20.71 11.16
N THR A 63 9.48 -19.86 11.58
CA THR A 63 9.53 -19.30 12.93
C THR A 63 9.06 -17.85 12.89
N TRP A 64 8.24 -17.47 13.86
CA TRP A 64 7.60 -16.16 13.93
C TRP A 64 7.94 -15.47 15.24
N VAL A 65 8.06 -14.16 15.26
CA VAL A 65 8.31 -13.37 16.47
C VAL A 65 7.14 -13.51 17.45
N ARG A 66 5.94 -13.54 16.92
CA ARG A 66 4.70 -13.81 17.65
C ARG A 66 3.79 -14.63 16.75
N GLU A 67 3.11 -15.59 17.35
CA GLU A 67 2.17 -16.46 16.65
C GLU A 67 0.92 -16.67 17.48
N PHE A 68 -0.23 -16.77 16.81
CA PHE A 68 -1.51 -17.15 17.40
C PHE A 68 -2.22 -18.08 16.42
N LYS A 69 -2.55 -19.28 16.89
CA LYS A 69 -3.25 -20.28 16.08
C LYS A 69 -4.44 -20.85 16.86
N HIS A 70 -5.61 -20.82 16.23
CA HIS A 70 -6.83 -21.41 16.75
C HIS A 70 -7.62 -22.05 15.61
N ILE A 71 -8.03 -23.31 15.76
CA ILE A 71 -8.83 -24.00 14.76
C ILE A 71 -10.22 -23.36 14.74
N TRP A 72 -10.68 -22.90 13.57
CA TRP A 72 -11.98 -22.28 13.41
C TRP A 72 -12.99 -23.23 12.77
N ILE A 73 -12.71 -23.78 11.60
CA ILE A 73 -13.58 -24.72 10.89
C ILE A 73 -12.77 -25.97 10.57
N GLU A 74 -12.78 -26.91 11.50
CA GLU A 74 -11.96 -28.14 11.44
C GLU A 74 -12.25 -28.96 10.17
N ARG A 75 -13.52 -29.08 9.79
CA ARG A 75 -13.94 -29.85 8.60
C ARG A 75 -13.28 -29.38 7.30
N PHE A 76 -12.97 -28.11 7.18
CA PHE A 76 -12.33 -27.52 6.02
C PHE A 76 -10.85 -27.20 6.23
N GLY A 77 -10.28 -27.53 7.38
CA GLY A 77 -8.89 -27.24 7.70
C GLY A 77 -8.60 -25.72 7.79
N ILE A 78 -9.61 -24.91 8.12
CA ILE A 78 -9.50 -23.45 8.24
C ILE A 78 -9.19 -23.10 9.69
N SER A 79 -8.18 -22.25 9.88
CA SER A 79 -7.73 -21.80 11.20
C SER A 79 -7.58 -20.27 11.25
N VAL A 80 -7.83 -19.70 12.43
CA VAL A 80 -7.39 -18.33 12.72
C VAL A 80 -5.91 -18.40 13.07
N HIS A 81 -5.08 -18.35 12.04
CA HIS A 81 -3.63 -18.41 12.17
C HIS A 81 -3.04 -17.06 11.84
N LEU A 82 -2.52 -16.39 12.86
CA LEU A 82 -1.94 -15.05 12.78
C LEU A 82 -0.48 -15.10 13.21
N ALA A 83 0.38 -14.42 12.49
CA ALA A 83 1.78 -14.30 12.88
C ALA A 83 2.35 -12.93 12.56
N LEU A 84 3.41 -12.59 13.29
CA LEU A 84 4.11 -11.32 13.18
C LEU A 84 5.59 -11.58 12.92
N ASP A 85 6.11 -10.88 11.91
CA ASP A 85 7.53 -10.74 11.62
C ASP A 85 7.88 -9.27 11.34
N GLY A 86 9.12 -9.00 10.95
CA GLY A 86 9.57 -7.64 10.70
C GLY A 86 8.82 -6.94 9.57
N LEU A 87 8.49 -7.64 8.47
CA LEU A 87 7.73 -7.06 7.37
C LEU A 87 6.29 -6.71 7.80
N SER A 88 5.59 -7.64 8.44
CA SER A 88 4.22 -7.43 8.94
C SER A 88 4.17 -6.28 9.94
N LEU A 89 5.14 -6.20 10.86
CA LEU A 89 5.20 -5.14 11.84
C LEU A 89 5.33 -3.76 11.20
N LEU A 90 6.26 -3.58 10.28
CA LEU A 90 6.47 -2.30 9.59
C LEU A 90 5.20 -1.84 8.87
N MET A 91 4.49 -2.77 8.23
CA MET A 91 3.22 -2.47 7.56
C MET A 91 2.09 -2.14 8.56
N ILE A 92 2.03 -2.80 9.71
CA ILE A 92 1.06 -2.49 10.77
C ILE A 92 1.34 -1.12 11.39
N MET A 93 2.60 -0.78 11.62
CA MET A 93 2.98 0.54 12.12
C MET A 93 2.60 1.65 11.12
N LEU A 94 2.86 1.43 9.84
CA LEU A 94 2.42 2.34 8.78
C LEU A 94 0.89 2.48 8.77
N THR A 95 0.16 1.36 8.91
CA THR A 95 -1.31 1.36 9.00
C THR A 95 -1.82 2.19 10.17
N GLY A 96 -1.24 2.01 11.36
CA GLY A 96 -1.59 2.77 12.55
C GLY A 96 -1.35 4.26 12.38
N LEU A 97 -0.19 4.64 11.84
CA LEU A 97 0.17 6.03 11.61
C LEU A 97 -0.76 6.69 10.58
N LEU A 98 -0.94 6.05 9.44
CA LEU A 98 -1.80 6.61 8.39
C LEU A 98 -3.27 6.62 8.79
N GLY A 99 -3.70 5.66 9.61
CA GLY A 99 -5.03 5.69 10.22
C GLY A 99 -5.24 6.91 11.14
N VAL A 100 -4.27 7.27 11.97
CA VAL A 100 -4.30 8.53 12.74
C VAL A 100 -4.42 9.74 11.82
N LEU A 101 -3.62 9.79 10.74
CA LEU A 101 -3.64 10.89 9.78
C LEU A 101 -4.95 10.96 8.98
N SER A 102 -5.53 9.81 8.62
CA SER A 102 -6.82 9.71 7.94
C SER A 102 -7.95 10.29 8.79
N VAL A 103 -7.95 10.01 10.10
CA VAL A 103 -8.90 10.62 11.04
C VAL A 103 -8.68 12.13 11.14
N LEU A 104 -7.42 12.57 11.27
CA LEU A 104 -7.09 13.99 11.40
C LEU A 104 -7.43 14.79 10.13
N CYS A 105 -7.11 14.27 8.92
CA CYS A 105 -7.41 14.99 7.69
C CYS A 105 -8.91 15.07 7.40
N SER A 106 -9.70 14.06 7.79
CA SER A 106 -11.15 14.05 7.60
C SER A 106 -11.93 14.88 8.63
N TRP A 107 -11.27 15.45 9.64
CA TRP A 107 -11.90 16.08 10.80
C TRP A 107 -12.87 17.20 10.44
N LYS A 108 -12.52 18.05 9.47
CA LYS A 108 -13.35 19.14 8.97
C LYS A 108 -14.09 18.79 7.69
N GLU A 109 -13.52 17.95 6.83
CA GLU A 109 -14.08 17.55 5.56
C GLU A 109 -15.41 16.79 5.73
N ILE A 110 -15.46 15.88 6.70
CA ILE A 110 -16.63 15.01 6.91
C ILE A 110 -17.55 15.58 7.97
N GLN A 111 -18.74 16.02 7.54
CA GLN A 111 -19.76 16.62 8.42
C GLN A 111 -21.08 15.84 8.45
N ARG A 112 -21.30 14.87 7.55
CA ARG A 112 -22.52 14.07 7.47
C ARG A 112 -22.19 12.60 7.69
N HIS A 113 -23.04 11.91 8.48
CA HIS A 113 -22.87 10.50 8.83
C HIS A 113 -21.45 10.18 9.33
N VAL A 114 -20.98 10.99 10.27
CA VAL A 114 -19.59 10.98 10.76
C VAL A 114 -19.24 9.64 11.40
N GLY A 115 -20.17 9.06 12.17
CA GLY A 115 -19.98 7.75 12.80
C GLY A 115 -19.89 6.63 11.78
N PHE A 116 -20.76 6.64 10.77
CA PHE A 116 -20.73 5.63 9.70
C PHE A 116 -19.51 5.78 8.79
N PHE A 117 -19.02 7.01 8.58
CA PHE A 117 -17.74 7.24 7.89
C PHE A 117 -16.58 6.58 8.64
N HIS A 118 -16.45 6.85 9.94
CA HIS A 118 -15.36 6.29 10.75
C HIS A 118 -15.51 4.78 10.96
N LEU A 119 -16.74 4.21 10.96
CA LEU A 119 -16.93 2.77 10.92
C LEU A 119 -16.25 2.17 9.68
N ASN A 120 -16.56 2.69 8.49
CA ASN A 120 -15.97 2.19 7.25
C ASN A 120 -14.45 2.37 7.23
N LEU A 121 -13.95 3.53 7.65
CA LEU A 121 -12.53 3.82 7.75
C LEU A 121 -11.79 2.81 8.65
N MET A 122 -12.30 2.59 9.86
CA MET A 122 -11.72 1.65 10.83
C MET A 122 -11.79 0.20 10.34
N TRP A 123 -12.85 -0.18 9.64
CA TRP A 123 -13.00 -1.53 9.10
C TRP A 123 -12.04 -1.81 7.94
N ILE A 124 -11.75 -0.82 7.09
CA ILE A 124 -10.68 -0.94 6.10
C ILE A 124 -9.35 -1.20 6.79
N LEU A 125 -9.00 -0.36 7.78
CA LEU A 125 -7.71 -0.46 8.47
C LEU A 125 -7.58 -1.74 9.28
N GLY A 126 -8.67 -2.21 9.92
CA GLY A 126 -8.71 -3.52 10.58
C GLY A 126 -8.53 -4.69 9.61
N GLY A 127 -9.15 -4.62 8.43
CA GLY A 127 -8.96 -5.58 7.34
C GLY A 127 -7.52 -5.60 6.84
N VAL A 128 -6.90 -4.43 6.68
CA VAL A 128 -5.48 -4.30 6.31
C VAL A 128 -4.55 -4.96 7.33
N VAL A 129 -4.77 -4.72 8.63
CA VAL A 129 -4.00 -5.37 9.69
C VAL A 129 -4.20 -6.89 9.63
N GLY A 130 -5.44 -7.34 9.36
CA GLY A 130 -5.74 -8.76 9.15
C GLY A 130 -4.97 -9.37 7.99
N VAL A 131 -4.85 -8.67 6.86
CA VAL A 131 -4.03 -9.10 5.70
C VAL A 131 -2.56 -9.26 6.08
N PHE A 132 -2.01 -8.34 6.88
CA PHE A 132 -0.60 -8.39 7.26
C PHE A 132 -0.28 -9.43 8.34
N LEU A 133 -1.29 -9.94 9.05
CA LEU A 133 -1.10 -10.95 10.09
C LEU A 133 -1.53 -12.36 9.67
N ALA A 134 -2.43 -12.50 8.69
CA ALA A 134 -2.99 -13.81 8.32
C ALA A 134 -1.96 -14.74 7.69
N LEU A 135 -1.86 -15.96 8.23
CA LEU A 135 -1.07 -17.07 7.68
C LEU A 135 -1.93 -18.24 7.18
N ASP A 136 -3.22 -18.20 7.43
CA ASP A 136 -4.17 -19.08 6.78
C ASP A 136 -4.66 -18.39 5.50
N LEU A 137 -4.54 -19.06 4.35
CA LEU A 137 -4.87 -18.42 3.06
C LEU A 137 -6.35 -18.08 2.91
N PHE A 138 -7.25 -18.82 3.59
CA PHE A 138 -8.66 -18.46 3.63
C PHE A 138 -8.88 -17.17 4.44
N MET A 139 -8.23 -17.07 5.60
CA MET A 139 -8.27 -15.84 6.41
C MET A 139 -7.63 -14.65 5.70
N PHE A 140 -6.53 -14.86 4.98
CA PHE A 140 -5.91 -13.84 4.15
C PHE A 140 -6.91 -13.34 3.09
N PHE A 141 -7.54 -14.24 2.34
CA PHE A 141 -8.57 -13.89 1.36
C PHE A 141 -9.76 -13.18 2.00
N PHE A 142 -10.23 -13.65 3.15
CA PHE A 142 -11.34 -13.02 3.89
C PHE A 142 -11.04 -11.55 4.22
N PHE A 143 -9.88 -11.26 4.80
CA PHE A 143 -9.49 -9.88 5.10
C PHE A 143 -9.23 -9.06 3.83
N TRP A 144 -8.70 -9.69 2.78
CA TRP A 144 -8.49 -9.05 1.47
C TRP A 144 -9.79 -8.54 0.85
N GLU A 145 -10.85 -9.31 0.94
CA GLU A 145 -12.19 -8.96 0.45
C GLU A 145 -12.93 -8.01 1.38
N MET A 146 -12.75 -8.16 2.69
CA MET A 146 -13.45 -7.36 3.70
C MET A 146 -13.18 -5.85 3.55
N MET A 147 -12.04 -5.45 3.03
CA MET A 147 -11.69 -4.04 2.80
C MET A 147 -12.50 -3.39 1.68
N LEU A 148 -13.04 -4.16 0.74
CA LEU A 148 -13.63 -3.65 -0.50
C LEU A 148 -14.94 -2.91 -0.25
N VAL A 149 -15.85 -3.51 0.51
CA VAL A 149 -17.18 -2.96 0.77
C VAL A 149 -17.11 -1.62 1.52
N PRO A 150 -16.35 -1.50 2.63
CA PRO A 150 -16.19 -0.22 3.29
C PRO A 150 -15.55 0.86 2.40
N MET A 151 -14.55 0.50 1.58
CA MET A 151 -13.94 1.46 0.65
C MET A 151 -14.91 1.89 -0.45
N TYR A 152 -15.73 0.97 -0.96
CA TYR A 152 -16.82 1.33 -1.88
C TYR A 152 -17.74 2.39 -1.26
N PHE A 153 -18.17 2.20 -0.02
CA PHE A 153 -19.02 3.17 0.68
C PHE A 153 -18.31 4.50 0.92
N LEU A 154 -17.03 4.50 1.29
CA LEU A 154 -16.27 5.74 1.45
C LEU A 154 -16.26 6.57 0.17
N ILE A 155 -16.01 5.96 -0.98
CA ILE A 155 -16.00 6.65 -2.27
C ILE A 155 -17.43 7.05 -2.70
N ALA A 156 -18.40 6.13 -2.58
CA ALA A 156 -19.75 6.35 -3.08
C ALA A 156 -20.54 7.39 -2.30
N LEU A 157 -20.37 7.47 -0.96
CA LEU A 157 -21.18 8.33 -0.10
C LEU A 157 -20.51 9.68 0.18
N TRP A 158 -19.20 9.72 0.40
CA TRP A 158 -18.46 10.94 0.76
C TRP A 158 -17.50 11.42 -0.33
N GLY A 159 -17.41 10.70 -1.43
CA GLY A 159 -16.57 11.07 -2.55
C GLY A 159 -17.07 12.29 -3.31
N HIS A 160 -16.20 12.83 -4.17
CA HIS A 160 -16.48 13.94 -5.05
C HIS A 160 -16.80 13.44 -6.46
N SER A 161 -17.51 14.25 -7.25
CA SER A 161 -17.72 13.99 -8.68
C SER A 161 -16.93 15.02 -9.50
N SER A 162 -16.49 14.65 -10.71
CA SER A 162 -15.80 15.61 -11.57
C SER A 162 -16.72 16.74 -11.98
N SER A 163 -16.15 17.93 -12.20
CA SER A 163 -16.89 19.15 -12.55
C SER A 163 -17.66 19.03 -13.87
N ASP A 164 -17.16 18.19 -14.80
CA ASP A 164 -17.81 17.90 -16.07
C ASP A 164 -18.95 16.86 -16.01
N GLY A 165 -19.21 16.30 -14.81
CA GLY A 165 -20.23 15.29 -14.56
C GLY A 165 -20.00 13.92 -15.21
N LYS A 166 -18.92 13.74 -16.00
CA LYS A 166 -18.64 12.50 -16.73
C LYS A 166 -18.17 11.37 -15.82
N LYS A 167 -17.42 11.72 -14.77
CA LYS A 167 -16.90 10.76 -13.81
C LYS A 167 -17.49 11.04 -12.43
N THR A 168 -18.54 10.31 -12.09
CA THR A 168 -19.19 10.41 -10.79
C THR A 168 -18.46 9.57 -9.75
N ARG A 169 -18.68 9.89 -8.46
CA ARG A 169 -18.19 9.09 -7.34
C ARG A 169 -18.72 7.64 -7.38
N ILE A 170 -19.97 7.45 -7.84
CA ILE A 170 -20.57 6.10 -8.00
C ILE A 170 -19.84 5.32 -9.09
N TYR A 171 -19.56 5.94 -10.25
CA TYR A 171 -18.77 5.31 -11.30
C TYR A 171 -17.40 4.87 -10.78
N ALA A 172 -16.68 5.73 -10.06
CA ALA A 172 -15.37 5.42 -9.53
C ALA A 172 -15.41 4.29 -8.48
N ALA A 173 -16.38 4.33 -7.57
CA ALA A 173 -16.60 3.29 -6.58
C ALA A 173 -16.93 1.94 -7.22
N THR A 174 -17.83 1.93 -8.21
CA THR A 174 -18.21 0.70 -8.92
C THR A 174 -17.03 0.14 -9.73
N LYS A 175 -16.27 0.99 -10.42
CA LYS A 175 -15.08 0.57 -11.16
C LYS A 175 -14.04 -0.04 -10.22
N PHE A 176 -13.73 0.61 -9.09
CA PHE A 176 -12.86 0.08 -8.06
C PHE A 176 -13.35 -1.30 -7.59
N PHE A 177 -14.62 -1.42 -7.24
CA PHE A 177 -15.19 -2.67 -6.74
C PHE A 177 -15.11 -3.81 -7.77
N ILE A 178 -15.47 -3.57 -9.03
CA ILE A 178 -15.43 -4.60 -10.09
C ILE A 178 -14.00 -5.10 -10.31
N PHE A 179 -13.02 -4.18 -10.44
CA PHE A 179 -11.63 -4.56 -10.67
C PHE A 179 -11.06 -5.40 -9.51
N THR A 180 -11.27 -4.93 -8.29
CA THR A 180 -10.71 -5.58 -7.10
C THR A 180 -11.43 -6.88 -6.77
N GLN A 181 -12.77 -6.92 -6.88
CA GLN A 181 -13.55 -8.14 -6.64
C GLN A 181 -13.24 -9.22 -7.67
N ALA A 182 -13.22 -8.88 -8.96
CA ALA A 182 -12.91 -9.86 -10.01
C ALA A 182 -11.51 -10.48 -9.82
N SER A 183 -10.53 -9.66 -9.48
CA SER A 183 -9.16 -10.13 -9.23
C SER A 183 -9.05 -10.97 -7.95
N GLY A 184 -9.77 -10.59 -6.89
CA GLY A 184 -9.83 -11.38 -5.65
C GLY A 184 -10.45 -12.76 -5.86
N LEU A 185 -11.50 -12.88 -6.68
CA LEU A 185 -12.10 -14.17 -7.03
C LEU A 185 -11.12 -15.07 -7.83
N ILE A 186 -10.30 -14.49 -8.69
CA ILE A 186 -9.23 -15.24 -9.38
C ILE A 186 -8.24 -15.80 -8.36
N MET A 187 -7.83 -15.00 -7.36
CA MET A 187 -6.97 -15.47 -6.27
C MET A 187 -7.64 -16.57 -5.45
N LEU A 188 -8.94 -16.46 -5.15
CA LEU A 188 -9.66 -17.52 -4.43
C LEU A 188 -9.61 -18.84 -5.20
N VAL A 189 -9.85 -18.82 -6.51
CA VAL A 189 -9.75 -20.01 -7.35
C VAL A 189 -8.34 -20.61 -7.29
N ALA A 190 -7.31 -19.75 -7.32
CA ALA A 190 -5.92 -20.21 -7.20
C ALA A 190 -5.62 -20.79 -5.80
N ILE A 191 -6.14 -20.20 -4.72
CA ILE A 191 -6.03 -20.73 -3.35
C ILE A 191 -6.68 -22.13 -3.27
N LEU A 192 -7.91 -22.26 -3.76
CA LEU A 192 -8.62 -23.54 -3.76
C LEU A 192 -7.89 -24.59 -4.62
N GLY A 193 -7.34 -24.16 -5.76
CA GLY A 193 -6.49 -25.01 -6.59
C GLY A 193 -5.26 -25.51 -5.86
N LEU A 194 -4.55 -24.65 -5.13
CA LEU A 194 -3.38 -25.01 -4.33
C LEU A 194 -3.76 -26.00 -3.21
N VAL A 195 -4.86 -25.75 -2.49
CA VAL A 195 -5.38 -26.64 -1.45
C VAL A 195 -5.73 -28.00 -2.03
N LEU A 196 -6.34 -28.06 -3.22
CA LEU A 196 -6.68 -29.31 -3.89
C LEU A 196 -5.43 -30.10 -4.31
N VAL A 197 -4.40 -29.43 -4.83
CA VAL A 197 -3.12 -30.06 -5.18
C VAL A 197 -2.47 -30.66 -3.93
N ASN A 198 -2.46 -29.91 -2.83
CA ASN A 198 -1.93 -30.38 -1.54
C ASN A 198 -2.75 -31.58 -1.02
N PHE A 199 -4.07 -31.53 -1.10
CA PHE A 199 -4.95 -32.62 -0.68
C PHE A 199 -4.71 -33.90 -1.48
N ASN A 200 -4.49 -33.81 -2.77
CA ASN A 200 -4.20 -34.97 -3.62
C ASN A 200 -2.86 -35.64 -3.24
N ASP A 201 -1.90 -34.88 -2.72
CA ASP A 201 -0.59 -35.43 -2.29
C ASP A 201 -0.61 -35.92 -0.84
N THR A 202 -1.30 -35.23 0.07
CA THR A 202 -1.24 -35.48 1.51
C THR A 202 -2.49 -36.17 2.09
N GLY A 203 -3.63 -36.11 1.40
CA GLY A 203 -4.93 -36.54 1.91
C GLY A 203 -5.55 -35.62 2.97
N VAL A 204 -4.94 -34.46 3.27
CA VAL A 204 -5.37 -33.50 4.29
C VAL A 204 -5.77 -32.17 3.65
N ILE A 205 -6.99 -31.69 3.95
CA ILE A 205 -7.42 -30.36 3.56
C ILE A 205 -6.84 -29.34 4.56
N THR A 206 -6.05 -28.41 4.07
CA THR A 206 -5.45 -27.35 4.88
C THR A 206 -5.32 -26.06 4.08
N PHE A 207 -5.55 -24.90 4.73
CA PHE A 207 -5.27 -23.57 4.22
C PHE A 207 -4.06 -22.95 4.91
N ASN A 208 -3.41 -23.67 5.79
CA ASN A 208 -2.28 -23.20 6.56
C ASN A 208 -1.05 -23.01 5.65
N TYR A 209 -0.46 -21.84 5.70
CA TYR A 209 0.69 -21.44 4.92
C TYR A 209 1.88 -22.42 5.05
N ALA A 210 2.22 -22.84 6.27
CA ALA A 210 3.35 -23.73 6.52
C ALA A 210 3.20 -25.12 5.86
N ASP A 211 1.96 -25.62 5.77
CA ASP A 211 1.66 -26.89 5.10
C ASP A 211 1.71 -26.71 3.58
N LEU A 212 1.13 -25.62 3.08
CA LEU A 212 1.07 -25.33 1.66
C LEU A 212 2.44 -25.01 1.04
N LEU A 213 3.40 -24.50 1.83
CA LEU A 213 4.79 -24.32 1.40
C LEU A 213 5.47 -25.65 1.00
N LYS A 214 5.01 -26.77 1.55
CA LYS A 214 5.58 -28.10 1.31
C LYS A 214 4.91 -28.82 0.13
N THR A 215 3.91 -28.21 -0.49
CA THR A 215 3.16 -28.82 -1.60
C THR A 215 4.05 -29.07 -2.81
N LYS A 216 4.07 -30.33 -3.28
CA LYS A 216 4.78 -30.69 -4.50
C LYS A 216 3.85 -30.53 -5.70
N MET A 217 4.31 -29.86 -6.74
CA MET A 217 3.51 -29.64 -7.95
C MET A 217 4.41 -29.57 -9.18
N SER A 218 3.81 -29.83 -10.36
CA SER A 218 4.51 -29.63 -11.62
C SER A 218 4.73 -28.13 -11.88
N LEU A 219 5.77 -27.78 -12.64
CA LEU A 219 6.04 -26.38 -12.99
C LEU A 219 4.85 -25.72 -13.68
N THR A 220 4.13 -26.43 -14.55
CA THR A 220 2.93 -25.93 -15.22
C THR A 220 1.82 -25.58 -14.22
N THR A 221 1.56 -26.46 -13.25
CA THR A 221 0.57 -26.23 -12.18
C THR A 221 0.98 -25.05 -11.31
N GLU A 222 2.26 -25.01 -10.90
CA GLU A 222 2.85 -23.91 -10.14
C GLU A 222 2.67 -22.57 -10.85
N TYR A 223 2.94 -22.55 -12.16
CA TYR A 223 2.83 -21.33 -12.98
C TYR A 223 1.37 -20.83 -13.11
N ILE A 224 0.40 -21.75 -13.32
CA ILE A 224 -1.02 -21.37 -13.40
C ILE A 224 -1.53 -20.81 -12.08
N LEU A 225 -1.19 -21.44 -10.95
CA LEU A 225 -1.59 -21.00 -9.62
C LEU A 225 -0.91 -19.67 -9.25
N MET A 226 0.38 -19.55 -9.53
CA MET A 226 1.14 -18.30 -9.35
C MET A 226 0.50 -17.14 -10.11
N LEU A 227 0.10 -17.36 -11.38
CA LEU A 227 -0.58 -16.32 -12.17
C LEU A 227 -1.89 -15.86 -11.54
N GLY A 228 -2.65 -16.76 -10.90
CA GLY A 228 -3.88 -16.40 -10.19
C GLY A 228 -3.61 -15.43 -9.02
N PHE A 229 -2.56 -15.68 -8.24
CA PHE A 229 -2.09 -14.77 -7.19
C PHE A 229 -1.54 -13.48 -7.78
N PHE A 230 -0.67 -13.59 -8.79
CA PHE A 230 -0.05 -12.43 -9.43
C PHE A 230 -1.08 -11.47 -10.02
N ILE A 231 -2.11 -11.96 -10.72
CA ILE A 231 -3.16 -11.11 -11.31
C ILE A 231 -3.89 -10.32 -10.22
N ALA A 232 -4.26 -10.98 -9.11
CA ALA A 232 -4.92 -10.31 -8.00
C ALA A 232 -4.05 -9.20 -7.40
N PHE A 233 -2.77 -9.50 -7.19
CA PHE A 233 -1.83 -8.51 -6.68
C PHE A 233 -1.51 -7.43 -7.71
N ALA A 234 -1.38 -7.76 -8.99
CA ALA A 234 -1.13 -6.81 -10.09
C ALA A 234 -2.27 -5.81 -10.28
N VAL A 235 -3.53 -6.21 -10.08
CA VAL A 235 -4.67 -5.29 -10.10
C VAL A 235 -4.56 -4.29 -8.96
N LYS A 236 -4.27 -4.73 -7.74
CA LYS A 236 -4.22 -3.87 -6.57
C LYS A 236 -2.93 -3.06 -6.49
N LEU A 237 -1.78 -3.60 -6.96
CA LEU A 237 -0.49 -2.91 -7.07
C LEU A 237 -0.42 -1.90 -8.25
N PRO A 238 -1.45 -1.60 -8.88
CA PRO A 238 -1.81 -1.07 -10.18
C PRO A 238 -0.75 -1.27 -11.30
N VAL A 239 -0.39 -2.54 -11.53
CA VAL A 239 0.49 -2.91 -12.65
C VAL A 239 -0.23 -2.67 -13.99
N VAL A 240 0.46 -2.10 -14.98
CA VAL A 240 -0.09 -1.94 -16.33
C VAL A 240 -0.28 -3.32 -16.98
N PRO A 241 -1.47 -3.63 -17.54
CA PRO A 241 -2.60 -2.76 -17.90
C PRO A 241 -3.72 -2.66 -16.84
N PHE A 242 -3.60 -3.26 -15.67
CA PHE A 242 -4.66 -3.38 -14.66
C PHE A 242 -4.88 -2.14 -13.79
N HIS A 243 -4.17 -1.04 -14.04
CA HIS A 243 -4.10 0.18 -13.22
C HIS A 243 -5.28 1.14 -13.36
N SER A 244 -6.15 0.97 -14.37
CA SER A 244 -7.09 2.02 -14.81
C SER A 244 -8.17 2.43 -13.78
N TRP A 245 -8.42 1.63 -12.76
CA TRP A 245 -9.33 1.91 -11.67
C TRP A 245 -8.77 2.95 -10.68
N LEU A 246 -7.44 2.94 -10.50
CA LEU A 246 -6.76 3.70 -9.44
C LEU A 246 -6.94 5.22 -9.58
N PRO A 247 -6.66 5.86 -10.74
CA PRO A 247 -6.81 7.30 -10.87
C PRO A 247 -8.25 7.79 -10.71
N ASP A 248 -9.22 6.97 -11.11
CA ASP A 248 -10.64 7.32 -10.96
C ASP A 248 -11.07 7.20 -9.50
N ALA A 249 -10.66 6.12 -8.80
CA ALA A 249 -10.92 5.95 -7.37
C ALA A 249 -10.31 7.09 -6.53
N HIS A 250 -9.02 7.40 -6.72
CA HIS A 250 -8.34 8.48 -5.98
C HIS A 250 -8.92 9.86 -6.24
N ALA A 251 -9.23 10.17 -7.50
CA ALA A 251 -9.80 11.46 -7.87
C ALA A 251 -11.13 11.71 -7.18
N GLN A 252 -11.94 10.68 -7.00
CA GLN A 252 -13.28 10.83 -6.43
C GLN A 252 -13.36 10.51 -4.93
N ALA A 253 -12.40 9.77 -4.36
CA ALA A 253 -12.39 9.44 -2.94
C ALA A 253 -12.28 10.70 -2.05
N PRO A 254 -12.89 10.70 -0.84
CA PRO A 254 -12.59 11.71 0.17
C PRO A 254 -11.10 11.65 0.53
N THR A 255 -10.57 12.70 1.13
CA THR A 255 -9.12 12.80 1.42
C THR A 255 -8.59 11.60 2.20
N ALA A 256 -9.26 11.19 3.28
CA ALA A 256 -8.88 10.02 4.06
C ALA A 256 -8.91 8.72 3.23
N GLY A 257 -9.92 8.55 2.36
CA GLY A 257 -9.98 7.40 1.44
C GLY A 257 -8.79 7.36 0.47
N SER A 258 -8.34 8.52 -0.03
CA SER A 258 -7.15 8.61 -0.89
C SER A 258 -5.87 8.30 -0.11
N VAL A 259 -5.77 8.74 1.16
CA VAL A 259 -4.64 8.42 2.05
C VAL A 259 -4.53 6.93 2.27
N ASP A 260 -5.63 6.25 2.59
CA ASP A 260 -5.62 4.81 2.83
C ASP A 260 -5.37 4.00 1.55
N LEU A 261 -5.97 4.40 0.43
CA LEU A 261 -5.74 3.75 -0.87
C LEU A 261 -4.25 3.81 -1.27
N ALA A 262 -3.68 5.02 -1.33
CA ALA A 262 -2.29 5.19 -1.76
C ALA A 262 -1.29 4.75 -0.70
N GLY A 263 -1.55 5.09 0.57
CA GLY A 263 -0.61 4.84 1.64
C GLY A 263 -0.45 3.36 1.98
N ILE A 264 -1.55 2.58 1.97
CA ILE A 264 -1.55 1.23 2.53
C ILE A 264 -2.13 0.18 1.60
N LEU A 265 -3.29 0.42 0.96
CA LEU A 265 -3.97 -0.63 0.20
C LEU A 265 -3.12 -1.16 -0.96
N LEU A 266 -2.36 -0.30 -1.64
CA LEU A 266 -1.41 -0.73 -2.67
C LEU A 266 -0.31 -1.64 -2.08
N LYS A 267 0.13 -1.34 -0.87
CA LYS A 267 1.19 -2.08 -0.17
C LYS A 267 0.74 -3.47 0.29
N THR A 268 -0.57 -3.70 0.47
CA THR A 268 -1.09 -5.06 0.73
C THR A 268 -0.78 -6.01 -0.41
N ALA A 269 -0.77 -5.52 -1.66
CA ALA A 269 -0.44 -6.32 -2.83
C ALA A 269 1.07 -6.64 -2.91
N ALA A 270 1.93 -5.65 -2.67
CA ALA A 270 3.38 -5.88 -2.57
C ALA A 270 3.71 -6.86 -1.45
N TYR A 271 3.05 -6.72 -0.28
CA TYR A 271 3.13 -7.68 0.81
C TYR A 271 2.71 -9.09 0.36
N GLY A 272 1.59 -9.21 -0.36
CA GLY A 272 1.09 -10.48 -0.86
C GLY A 272 2.07 -11.18 -1.83
N LEU A 273 2.74 -10.40 -2.69
CA LEU A 273 3.81 -10.92 -3.54
C LEU A 273 4.97 -11.47 -2.71
N LEU A 274 5.47 -10.68 -1.74
CA LEU A 274 6.59 -11.07 -0.89
C LEU A 274 6.26 -12.24 0.04
N ARG A 275 5.05 -12.25 0.62
CA ARG A 275 4.66 -13.24 1.63
C ARG A 275 4.15 -14.54 1.05
N PHE A 276 3.38 -14.48 -0.04
CA PHE A 276 2.67 -15.64 -0.57
C PHE A 276 3.14 -16.04 -1.95
N ALA A 277 3.13 -15.13 -2.94
CA ALA A 277 3.41 -15.52 -4.32
C ALA A 277 4.82 -16.08 -4.49
N LEU A 278 5.84 -15.39 -3.99
CA LEU A 278 7.23 -15.82 -4.16
C LEU A 278 7.56 -17.11 -3.39
N PRO A 279 7.19 -17.28 -2.10
CA PRO A 279 7.52 -18.49 -1.35
C PRO A 279 6.68 -19.72 -1.74
N LEU A 280 5.39 -19.54 -2.07
CA LEU A 280 4.50 -20.65 -2.46
C LEU A 280 4.79 -21.18 -3.86
N PHE A 281 5.29 -20.32 -4.76
CA PHE A 281 5.53 -20.63 -6.17
C PHE A 281 6.93 -20.16 -6.60
N PRO A 282 8.00 -20.67 -5.98
CA PRO A 282 9.34 -20.11 -6.19
C PRO A 282 9.87 -20.33 -7.62
N ASN A 283 9.64 -21.53 -8.21
CA ASN A 283 10.13 -21.85 -9.55
C ASN A 283 9.37 -21.07 -10.63
N ALA A 284 8.04 -21.03 -10.54
CA ALA A 284 7.21 -20.23 -11.45
C ALA A 284 7.52 -18.73 -11.33
N SER A 285 7.73 -18.23 -10.11
CA SER A 285 8.07 -16.82 -9.87
C SER A 285 9.44 -16.47 -10.45
N ALA A 286 10.43 -17.35 -10.33
CA ALA A 286 11.76 -17.15 -10.91
C ALA A 286 11.72 -17.14 -12.46
N GLU A 287 10.92 -18.03 -13.08
CA GLU A 287 10.73 -18.04 -14.52
C GLU A 287 9.98 -16.81 -15.02
N PHE A 288 8.99 -16.34 -14.25
CA PHE A 288 8.19 -15.15 -14.56
C PHE A 288 8.91 -13.82 -14.25
N ALA A 289 9.98 -13.82 -13.47
CA ALA A 289 10.67 -12.61 -13.02
C ALA A 289 11.04 -11.62 -14.14
N PRO A 290 11.56 -12.02 -15.31
CA PRO A 290 11.85 -11.10 -16.41
C PRO A 290 10.59 -10.38 -16.92
N ILE A 291 9.45 -11.09 -16.96
CA ILE A 291 8.16 -10.53 -17.38
C ILE A 291 7.67 -9.53 -16.34
N ALA A 292 7.70 -9.90 -15.06
CA ALA A 292 7.28 -9.03 -13.96
C ALA A 292 8.12 -7.75 -13.89
N MET A 293 9.44 -7.85 -14.02
CA MET A 293 10.35 -6.68 -14.06
C MET A 293 10.08 -5.80 -15.29
N THR A 294 9.78 -6.39 -16.44
CA THR A 294 9.41 -5.64 -17.65
C THR A 294 8.07 -4.91 -17.46
N LEU A 295 7.08 -5.55 -16.84
CA LEU A 295 5.81 -4.89 -16.49
C LEU A 295 6.03 -3.74 -15.50
N GLY A 296 6.92 -3.90 -14.52
CA GLY A 296 7.33 -2.83 -13.62
C GLY A 296 7.96 -1.66 -14.39
N LEU A 297 8.88 -1.95 -15.31
CA LEU A 297 9.50 -0.95 -16.18
C LEU A 297 8.48 -0.18 -17.02
N ILE A 298 7.54 -0.89 -17.66
CA ILE A 298 6.43 -0.28 -18.40
C ILE A 298 5.62 0.63 -17.46
N GLY A 299 5.32 0.17 -16.24
CA GLY A 299 4.60 0.94 -15.23
C GLY A 299 5.28 2.26 -14.87
N ILE A 300 6.61 2.27 -14.73
CA ILE A 300 7.41 3.47 -14.43
C ILE A 300 7.18 4.55 -15.50
N PHE A 301 7.38 4.22 -16.77
CA PHE A 301 7.25 5.21 -17.84
C PHE A 301 5.79 5.54 -18.16
N TYR A 302 4.94 4.53 -18.27
CA TYR A 302 3.53 4.74 -18.60
C TYR A 302 2.81 5.57 -17.52
N GLY A 303 3.08 5.27 -16.24
CA GLY A 303 2.58 6.08 -15.11
C GLY A 303 3.07 7.52 -15.18
N ALA A 304 4.35 7.75 -15.47
CA ALA A 304 4.92 9.07 -15.61
C ALA A 304 4.31 9.85 -16.78
N PHE A 305 4.20 9.25 -17.96
CA PHE A 305 3.58 9.91 -19.13
C PHE A 305 2.13 10.28 -18.90
N LEU A 306 1.37 9.40 -18.24
CA LEU A 306 -0.01 9.72 -17.88
C LEU A 306 -0.10 10.80 -16.81
N ALA A 307 0.83 10.84 -15.85
CA ALA A 307 0.89 11.91 -14.86
C ALA A 307 1.12 13.28 -15.52
N PHE A 308 2.00 13.38 -16.54
CA PHE A 308 2.21 14.64 -17.29
C PHE A 308 0.94 15.17 -17.94
N ALA A 309 0.09 14.28 -18.45
CA ALA A 309 -1.11 14.63 -19.17
C ALA A 309 -2.27 15.08 -18.28
N GLN A 310 -2.15 14.88 -16.94
CA GLN A 310 -3.25 15.21 -16.03
C GLN A 310 -3.37 16.72 -15.78
N THR A 311 -4.60 17.17 -15.66
CA THR A 311 -4.96 18.51 -15.20
C THR A 311 -5.51 18.48 -13.77
N ASP A 312 -6.05 17.38 -13.32
CA ASP A 312 -6.52 17.13 -11.95
C ASP A 312 -5.34 16.70 -11.08
N ILE A 313 -5.08 17.46 -9.99
CA ILE A 313 -3.95 17.23 -9.08
C ILE A 313 -4.00 15.85 -8.42
N LYS A 314 -5.18 15.36 -8.00
CA LYS A 314 -5.33 14.03 -7.40
C LYS A 314 -5.05 12.91 -8.41
N ARG A 315 -5.45 13.08 -9.66
CA ARG A 315 -5.15 12.12 -10.73
C ARG A 315 -3.66 12.08 -11.06
N LEU A 316 -2.98 13.22 -11.05
CA LEU A 316 -1.53 13.27 -11.24
C LEU A 316 -0.81 12.47 -10.14
N ILE A 317 -1.16 12.71 -8.87
CA ILE A 317 -0.60 11.98 -7.73
C ILE A 317 -0.91 10.48 -7.84
N ALA A 318 -2.11 10.10 -8.28
CA ALA A 318 -2.46 8.69 -8.48
C ALA A 318 -1.60 8.01 -9.54
N PHE A 319 -1.34 8.67 -10.68
CA PHE A 319 -0.46 8.12 -11.72
C PHE A 319 1.01 8.08 -11.30
N SER A 320 1.47 9.02 -10.46
CA SER A 320 2.81 8.91 -9.88
C SER A 320 2.97 7.67 -9.02
N SER A 321 1.92 7.28 -8.26
CA SER A 321 1.93 6.03 -7.50
C SER A 321 2.04 4.78 -8.40
N VAL A 322 1.43 4.79 -9.60
CA VAL A 322 1.63 3.72 -10.60
C VAL A 322 3.11 3.59 -10.97
N SER A 323 3.78 4.73 -11.20
CA SER A 323 5.21 4.77 -11.52
C SER A 323 6.07 4.23 -10.37
N HIS A 324 5.82 4.67 -9.13
CA HIS A 324 6.60 4.21 -7.96
C HIS A 324 6.39 2.72 -7.67
N MET A 325 5.18 2.20 -7.84
CA MET A 325 4.91 0.76 -7.68
C MET A 325 5.60 -0.09 -8.75
N GLY A 326 5.94 0.50 -9.90
CA GLY A 326 6.80 -0.14 -10.90
C GLY A 326 8.20 -0.47 -10.36
N PHE A 327 8.83 0.46 -9.62
CA PHE A 327 10.11 0.20 -8.94
C PHE A 327 9.97 -0.91 -7.89
N VAL A 328 8.91 -0.88 -7.08
CA VAL A 328 8.65 -1.92 -6.09
C VAL A 328 8.53 -3.30 -6.74
N LEU A 329 7.82 -3.41 -7.87
CA LEU A 329 7.67 -4.67 -8.59
C LEU A 329 9.02 -5.19 -9.13
N ILE A 330 9.86 -4.31 -9.67
CA ILE A 330 11.22 -4.66 -10.12
C ILE A 330 12.04 -5.18 -8.93
N GLY A 331 12.02 -4.49 -7.78
CA GLY A 331 12.74 -4.89 -6.57
C GLY A 331 12.32 -6.26 -6.05
N ILE A 332 10.99 -6.54 -6.04
CA ILE A 332 10.43 -7.82 -5.57
C ILE A 332 10.91 -9.00 -6.42
N TYR A 333 10.97 -8.86 -7.74
CA TYR A 333 11.33 -9.95 -8.65
C TYR A 333 12.84 -10.01 -9.01
N SER A 334 13.66 -9.15 -8.43
CA SER A 334 15.11 -9.12 -8.72
C SER A 334 15.90 -10.31 -8.16
N GLY A 335 15.37 -11.01 -7.14
CA GLY A 335 16.08 -12.08 -6.44
C GLY A 335 17.21 -11.60 -5.52
N SER A 336 17.42 -10.30 -5.37
CA SER A 336 18.47 -9.68 -4.55
C SER A 336 17.93 -9.25 -3.20
N GLN A 337 18.59 -9.64 -2.11
CA GLN A 337 18.22 -9.19 -0.75
C GLN A 337 18.20 -7.66 -0.64
N LEU A 338 19.20 -7.01 -1.25
CA LEU A 338 19.30 -5.55 -1.23
C LEU A 338 18.10 -4.88 -1.90
N ALA A 339 17.68 -5.40 -3.07
CA ALA A 339 16.51 -4.88 -3.78
C ALA A 339 15.20 -5.18 -3.06
N LEU A 340 15.09 -6.34 -2.41
CA LEU A 340 13.93 -6.69 -1.57
C LEU A 340 13.81 -5.74 -0.37
N GLN A 341 14.92 -5.45 0.31
CA GLN A 341 14.94 -4.44 1.38
C GLN A 341 14.60 -3.04 0.84
N GLY A 342 15.11 -2.69 -0.34
CA GLY A 342 14.74 -1.46 -1.05
C GLY A 342 13.24 -1.39 -1.36
N ALA A 343 12.62 -2.49 -1.78
CA ALA A 343 11.18 -2.55 -2.01
C ALA A 343 10.38 -2.29 -0.73
N VAL A 344 10.77 -2.86 0.41
CA VAL A 344 10.13 -2.59 1.70
C VAL A 344 10.30 -1.12 2.11
N MET A 345 11.50 -0.57 1.94
CA MET A 345 11.76 0.86 2.22
C MET A 345 10.91 1.76 1.33
N GLN A 346 10.77 1.42 0.04
CA GLN A 346 9.92 2.17 -0.88
C GLN A 346 8.44 2.06 -0.52
N MET A 347 7.97 0.90 -0.07
CA MET A 347 6.60 0.74 0.42
C MET A 347 6.31 1.69 1.59
N LEU A 348 7.24 1.81 2.55
CA LEU A 348 7.11 2.72 3.69
C LEU A 348 7.16 4.18 3.26
N ALA A 349 8.19 4.56 2.51
CA ALA A 349 8.45 5.94 2.14
C ALA A 349 7.38 6.49 1.17
N ASP A 350 6.99 5.71 0.15
CA ASP A 350 5.91 6.07 -0.76
C ASP A 350 4.56 6.11 -0.04
N GLY A 351 4.33 5.21 0.94
CA GLY A 351 3.16 5.28 1.80
C GLY A 351 3.01 6.63 2.50
N LEU A 352 4.11 7.16 3.03
CA LEU A 352 4.13 8.45 3.72
C LEU A 352 4.05 9.63 2.74
N SER A 353 4.85 9.63 1.69
CA SER A 353 4.93 10.75 0.74
C SER A 353 3.64 10.90 -0.10
N ALA A 354 3.07 9.79 -0.58
CA ALA A 354 1.81 9.79 -1.32
C ALA A 354 0.65 10.23 -0.41
N ALA A 355 0.57 9.70 0.82
CA ALA A 355 -0.43 10.12 1.79
C ALA A 355 -0.35 11.64 2.07
N ALA A 356 0.87 12.17 2.26
CA ALA A 356 1.09 13.59 2.46
C ALA A 356 0.61 14.43 1.27
N LEU A 357 0.93 14.02 0.04
CA LEU A 357 0.48 14.73 -1.17
C LEU A 357 -1.06 14.70 -1.30
N PHE A 358 -1.72 13.58 -0.96
CA PHE A 358 -3.18 13.54 -0.94
C PHE A 358 -3.79 14.40 0.17
N ILE A 359 -3.20 14.44 1.37
CA ILE A 359 -3.64 15.33 2.46
C ILE A 359 -3.51 16.80 2.01
N LEU A 360 -2.37 17.20 1.46
CA LEU A 360 -2.14 18.57 0.98
C LEU A 360 -3.05 18.93 -0.20
N SER A 361 -3.32 17.99 -1.10
CA SER A 361 -4.29 18.22 -2.19
C SER A 361 -5.71 18.39 -1.67
N GLY A 362 -6.11 17.69 -0.61
CA GLY A 362 -7.38 17.86 0.09
C GLY A 362 -7.48 19.24 0.77
N GLN A 363 -6.43 19.64 1.48
CA GLN A 363 -6.34 20.98 2.10
C GLN A 363 -6.36 22.11 1.06
N LEU A 364 -5.75 21.88 -0.10
CA LEU A 364 -5.81 22.81 -1.21
C LEU A 364 -7.24 22.92 -1.76
N TYR A 365 -7.91 21.78 -1.93
CA TYR A 365 -9.30 21.72 -2.39
C TYR A 365 -10.27 22.42 -1.41
N GLU A 366 -10.10 22.26 -0.09
CA GLU A 366 -10.91 22.97 0.91
C GLU A 366 -10.83 24.51 0.76
N ARG A 367 -9.73 25.04 0.20
CA ARG A 367 -9.49 26.48 0.01
C ARG A 367 -9.89 26.99 -1.37
N THR A 368 -9.62 26.19 -2.40
CA THR A 368 -9.80 26.62 -3.81
C THR A 368 -11.11 26.10 -4.42
N HIS A 369 -11.73 25.08 -3.81
CA HIS A 369 -12.91 24.36 -4.31
C HIS A 369 -12.76 23.79 -5.72
N THR A 370 -11.53 23.72 -6.24
CA THR A 370 -11.20 23.09 -7.52
C THR A 370 -10.02 22.13 -7.36
N ARG A 371 -9.94 21.13 -8.23
CA ARG A 371 -8.80 20.22 -8.38
C ARG A 371 -8.10 20.41 -9.73
N ASP A 372 -8.68 21.24 -10.60
CA ASP A 372 -8.11 21.52 -11.90
C ASP A 372 -6.98 22.54 -11.77
N MET A 373 -5.76 22.08 -12.00
CA MET A 373 -4.56 22.93 -11.91
C MET A 373 -4.57 24.09 -12.94
N ARG A 374 -5.40 24.00 -13.99
CA ARG A 374 -5.57 25.10 -14.95
C ARG A 374 -6.31 26.30 -14.35
N GLU A 375 -7.11 26.05 -13.31
CA GLU A 375 -7.86 27.10 -12.57
C GLU A 375 -7.07 27.61 -11.36
N MET A 376 -5.93 26.99 -11.04
CA MET A 376 -5.02 27.39 -9.98
C MET A 376 -3.95 28.36 -10.54
N GLY A 377 -3.23 29.04 -9.65
CA GLY A 377 -2.12 29.92 -9.99
C GLY A 377 -1.93 31.01 -8.96
N GLY A 378 -0.67 31.47 -8.77
CA GLY A 378 -0.31 32.51 -7.82
C GLY A 378 -0.55 32.16 -6.35
N LEU A 379 -0.74 30.87 -6.04
CA LEU A 379 -1.08 30.40 -4.68
C LEU A 379 0.13 30.40 -3.74
N TRP A 380 1.35 30.47 -4.28
CA TRP A 380 2.58 30.50 -3.49
C TRP A 380 2.61 31.66 -2.48
N SER A 381 2.17 32.84 -2.91
CA SER A 381 2.11 34.04 -2.07
C SER A 381 0.82 34.16 -1.26
N LYS A 382 -0.22 33.38 -1.59
CA LYS A 382 -1.55 33.53 -0.97
C LYS A 382 -1.80 32.59 0.19
N ILE A 383 -1.14 31.43 0.21
CA ILE A 383 -1.35 30.40 1.25
C ILE A 383 -0.02 30.19 1.98
N ALA A 384 0.03 30.49 3.27
CA ALA A 384 1.22 30.29 4.06
C ALA A 384 1.49 28.80 4.28
N TYR A 385 2.74 28.37 4.09
CA TYR A 385 3.34 27.05 4.36
C TYR A 385 2.87 25.88 3.47
N LEU A 386 1.62 25.84 3.01
CA LEU A 386 1.08 24.72 2.23
C LEU A 386 1.85 24.50 0.91
N PRO A 387 2.20 25.53 0.11
CA PRO A 387 3.01 25.36 -1.09
C PRO A 387 4.41 24.81 -0.80
N ALA A 388 5.03 25.26 0.28
CA ALA A 388 6.38 24.82 0.67
C ALA A 388 6.39 23.34 1.09
N LEU A 389 5.40 22.90 1.87
CA LEU A 389 5.23 21.49 2.22
C LEU A 389 4.89 20.64 0.98
N SER A 390 4.05 21.17 0.07
CA SER A 390 3.74 20.47 -1.18
C SER A 390 4.98 20.30 -2.07
N LEU A 391 5.83 21.30 -2.14
CA LEU A 391 7.12 21.23 -2.84
C LEU A 391 8.04 20.21 -2.18
N PHE A 392 8.12 20.20 -0.84
CA PHE A 392 8.94 19.22 -0.12
C PHE A 392 8.49 17.76 -0.43
N PHE A 393 7.18 17.45 -0.33
CA PHE A 393 6.70 16.10 -0.60
C PHE A 393 6.75 15.73 -2.09
N ALA A 394 6.58 16.69 -2.98
CA ALA A 394 6.80 16.48 -4.41
C ALA A 394 8.29 16.15 -4.67
N ALA A 395 9.22 16.86 -4.06
CA ALA A 395 10.64 16.59 -4.14
C ALA A 395 11.02 15.26 -3.47
N ALA A 396 10.44 14.92 -2.32
CA ALA A 396 10.64 13.64 -1.67
C ALA A 396 10.14 12.47 -2.52
N SER A 397 8.98 12.61 -3.13
CA SER A 397 8.37 11.60 -4.01
C SER A 397 9.24 11.30 -5.26
N LEU A 398 10.01 12.27 -5.74
CA LEU A 398 10.94 12.06 -6.86
C LEU A 398 12.31 11.47 -6.45
N GLY A 399 12.46 11.07 -5.20
CA GLY A 399 13.71 10.50 -4.72
C GLY A 399 14.75 11.53 -4.29
N LEU A 400 14.35 12.60 -3.60
CA LEU A 400 15.30 13.58 -3.05
C LEU A 400 16.26 12.93 -2.05
N PRO A 401 17.60 13.01 -2.23
CA PRO A 401 18.55 12.52 -1.24
C PRO A 401 18.27 13.07 0.16
N GLY A 402 18.30 12.19 1.17
CA GLY A 402 17.93 12.51 2.54
C GLY A 402 16.45 12.22 2.87
N THR A 403 15.68 11.69 1.93
CA THR A 403 14.32 11.18 2.17
C THR A 403 14.24 9.67 1.98
N GLY A 404 13.22 9.05 2.60
CA GLY A 404 13.05 7.60 2.54
C GLY A 404 12.84 7.05 1.12
N ASN A 405 12.18 7.81 0.23
CA ASN A 405 11.95 7.41 -1.16
C ASN A 405 13.28 7.21 -1.91
N PHE A 406 14.24 8.13 -1.70
CA PHE A 406 15.57 7.96 -2.30
C PHE A 406 16.24 6.65 -1.86
N VAL A 407 16.18 6.34 -0.56
CA VAL A 407 16.77 5.10 -0.04
C VAL A 407 16.12 3.87 -0.68
N GLY A 408 14.78 3.85 -0.75
CA GLY A 408 14.04 2.74 -1.37
C GLY A 408 14.41 2.53 -2.83
N GLU A 409 14.31 3.57 -3.66
CA GLU A 409 14.59 3.52 -5.10
C GLU A 409 16.06 3.19 -5.37
N PHE A 410 16.99 3.80 -4.62
CA PHE A 410 18.42 3.56 -4.76
C PHE A 410 18.78 2.11 -4.45
N LEU A 411 18.27 1.54 -3.35
CA LEU A 411 18.52 0.14 -3.00
C LEU A 411 17.90 -0.84 -4.00
N ILE A 412 16.70 -0.53 -4.53
CA ILE A 412 16.08 -1.33 -5.61
C ILE A 412 17.00 -1.36 -6.83
N LEU A 413 17.42 -0.20 -7.31
CA LEU A 413 18.24 -0.10 -8.51
C LEU A 413 19.62 -0.76 -8.30
N LEU A 414 20.28 -0.46 -7.18
CA LEU A 414 21.58 -1.03 -6.87
C LEU A 414 21.53 -2.56 -6.73
N GLY A 415 20.49 -3.08 -6.05
CA GLY A 415 20.32 -4.52 -5.84
C GLY A 415 19.87 -5.27 -7.09
N THR A 416 19.15 -4.62 -8.01
CA THR A 416 18.69 -5.23 -9.27
C THR A 416 19.76 -5.23 -10.35
N PHE A 417 20.70 -4.29 -10.31
CA PHE A 417 21.71 -4.11 -11.36
C PHE A 417 22.51 -5.38 -11.72
N PRO A 418 23.00 -6.19 -10.75
CA PRO A 418 23.72 -7.42 -11.07
C PRO A 418 22.88 -8.48 -11.80
N ALA A 419 21.57 -8.55 -11.48
CA ALA A 419 20.65 -9.54 -12.04
C ALA A 419 20.07 -9.10 -13.40
N ALA A 420 19.76 -7.81 -13.55
CA ALA A 420 19.09 -7.27 -14.74
C ALA A 420 19.61 -5.88 -15.10
N PRO A 421 20.85 -5.75 -15.60
CA PRO A 421 21.51 -4.45 -15.82
C PRO A 421 20.73 -3.55 -16.80
N TRP A 422 20.21 -4.09 -17.88
CA TRP A 422 19.47 -3.30 -18.88
C TRP A 422 18.14 -2.75 -18.32
N ILE A 423 17.40 -3.57 -17.58
CA ILE A 423 16.17 -3.12 -16.91
C ILE A 423 16.49 -2.00 -15.93
N THR A 424 17.57 -2.15 -15.15
CA THR A 424 17.99 -1.17 -14.15
C THR A 424 18.42 0.14 -14.80
N ILE A 425 19.23 0.10 -15.87
CA ILE A 425 19.68 1.31 -16.58
C ILE A 425 18.48 2.09 -17.13
N ILE A 426 17.54 1.39 -17.76
CA ILE A 426 16.34 2.03 -18.29
C ILE A 426 15.46 2.56 -17.13
N ALA A 427 15.24 1.77 -16.07
CA ALA A 427 14.47 2.19 -14.91
C ALA A 427 15.06 3.44 -14.22
N THR A 428 16.39 3.55 -14.17
CA THR A 428 17.07 4.74 -13.61
C THR A 428 16.70 6.01 -14.36
N SER A 429 16.53 5.95 -15.68
CA SER A 429 16.04 7.11 -16.45
C SER A 429 14.61 7.51 -16.08
N GLY A 430 13.81 6.59 -15.51
CA GLY A 430 12.48 6.86 -14.98
C GLY A 430 12.46 7.90 -13.85
N LEU A 431 13.55 8.01 -13.07
CA LEU A 431 13.69 9.03 -12.02
C LEU A 431 13.67 10.45 -12.60
N VAL A 432 14.20 10.64 -13.81
CA VAL A 432 14.16 11.93 -14.51
C VAL A 432 12.71 12.31 -14.82
N PHE A 433 11.91 11.36 -15.32
CA PHE A 433 10.49 11.60 -15.58
C PHE A 433 9.69 11.86 -14.30
N GLY A 434 10.05 11.20 -13.19
CA GLY A 434 9.53 11.49 -11.86
C GLY A 434 9.72 12.96 -11.49
N SER A 435 10.93 13.47 -11.68
CA SER A 435 11.24 14.89 -11.41
C SER A 435 10.38 15.83 -12.24
N VAL A 436 10.15 15.52 -13.50
CA VAL A 436 9.39 16.40 -14.40
C VAL A 436 7.92 16.49 -14.00
N TYR A 437 7.21 15.37 -13.75
CA TYR A 437 5.79 15.47 -13.39
C TYR A 437 5.57 16.09 -12.00
N SER A 438 6.48 15.86 -11.04
CA SER A 438 6.41 16.45 -9.71
C SER A 438 6.59 17.98 -9.77
N LEU A 439 7.57 18.46 -10.53
CA LEU A 439 7.79 19.90 -10.74
C LEU A 439 6.66 20.55 -11.54
N ILE A 440 6.11 19.87 -12.54
CA ILE A 440 4.93 20.33 -13.29
C ILE A 440 3.72 20.51 -12.37
N MET A 441 3.49 19.56 -11.45
CA MET A 441 2.41 19.67 -10.46
C MET A 441 2.56 20.94 -9.62
N ILE A 442 3.74 21.15 -9.07
CA ILE A 442 4.02 22.33 -8.23
C ILE A 442 3.91 23.63 -9.05
N HIS A 443 4.48 23.65 -10.26
CA HIS A 443 4.42 24.83 -11.12
C HIS A 443 2.98 25.20 -11.49
N ARG A 444 2.18 24.22 -11.92
CA ARG A 444 0.79 24.46 -12.34
C ARG A 444 -0.14 24.81 -11.19
N ALA A 445 0.04 24.20 -10.01
CA ALA A 445 -0.83 24.44 -8.87
C ALA A 445 -0.51 25.75 -8.13
N TYR A 446 0.76 26.09 -7.96
CA TYR A 446 1.16 27.16 -7.03
C TYR A 446 1.78 28.40 -7.69
N PHE A 447 2.41 28.24 -8.86
CA PHE A 447 3.07 29.36 -9.55
C PHE A 447 2.20 29.95 -10.66
N GLY A 448 2.72 30.99 -11.32
CA GLY A 448 2.02 31.71 -12.39
C GLY A 448 1.14 32.87 -11.89
N PRO A 449 0.35 33.49 -12.78
CA PRO A 449 -0.51 34.61 -12.42
C PRO A 449 -1.67 34.12 -11.52
N ALA A 450 -2.04 34.97 -10.54
CA ALA A 450 -3.19 34.71 -9.69
C ALA A 450 -4.47 34.68 -10.53
N LYS A 451 -5.26 33.61 -10.37
CA LYS A 451 -6.52 33.44 -11.11
C LYS A 451 -7.76 33.79 -10.31
N SER A 452 -7.62 34.09 -9.04
CA SER A 452 -8.69 34.51 -8.14
C SER A 452 -8.14 35.56 -7.17
N ASP A 453 -8.92 36.57 -6.85
CA ASP A 453 -8.58 37.58 -5.82
C ASP A 453 -9.04 37.16 -4.42
N ALA A 454 -9.56 35.92 -4.24
CA ALA A 454 -10.00 35.46 -2.96
C ALA A 454 -8.86 35.42 -1.93
N VAL A 455 -9.18 35.88 -0.72
CA VAL A 455 -8.29 35.77 0.43
C VAL A 455 -8.36 34.33 0.93
N LEU A 456 -7.23 33.62 0.84
CA LEU A 456 -7.12 32.22 1.26
C LEU A 456 -6.46 32.15 2.65
N HIS A 457 -6.99 31.29 3.50
CA HIS A 457 -6.44 31.07 4.83
C HIS A 457 -5.18 30.18 4.76
N GLY A 458 -4.18 30.48 5.60
CA GLY A 458 -3.01 29.63 5.80
C GLY A 458 -3.37 28.27 6.42
N MET A 459 -2.36 27.45 6.63
CA MET A 459 -2.54 26.16 7.33
C MET A 459 -2.89 26.39 8.81
N ASP A 460 -3.84 25.59 9.32
CA ASP A 460 -4.12 25.54 10.76
C ASP A 460 -3.10 24.67 11.51
N GLY A 461 -3.14 24.72 12.87
CA GLY A 461 -2.18 23.97 13.71
C GLY A 461 -2.23 22.45 13.48
N ARG A 462 -3.43 21.89 13.24
CA ARG A 462 -3.62 20.46 12.96
C ARG A 462 -2.99 20.08 11.62
N GLU A 463 -3.22 20.87 10.58
CA GLU A 463 -2.65 20.69 9.24
C GLU A 463 -1.13 20.77 9.26
N MET A 464 -0.61 21.73 10.03
CA MET A 464 0.83 21.93 10.20
C MET A 464 1.48 20.73 10.91
N ILE A 465 0.87 20.23 12.00
CA ILE A 465 1.38 19.07 12.73
C ILE A 465 1.42 17.84 11.81
N MET A 466 0.38 17.60 11.01
CA MET A 466 0.37 16.48 10.04
C MET A 466 1.49 16.63 9.00
N GLY A 467 1.61 17.81 8.38
CA GLY A 467 2.59 18.05 7.32
C GLY A 467 4.03 17.99 7.83
N VAL A 468 4.33 18.71 8.92
CA VAL A 468 5.68 18.74 9.51
C VAL A 468 6.05 17.38 10.12
N GLY A 469 5.09 16.71 10.79
CA GLY A 469 5.32 15.40 11.36
C GLY A 469 5.67 14.34 10.30
N LEU A 470 4.94 14.32 9.17
CA LEU A 470 5.24 13.45 8.03
C LEU A 470 6.60 13.80 7.38
N ALA A 471 6.91 15.10 7.23
CA ALA A 471 8.19 15.53 6.68
C ALA A 471 9.36 15.10 7.57
N ALA A 472 9.25 15.29 8.88
CA ALA A 472 10.26 14.89 9.85
C ALA A 472 10.49 13.37 9.83
N LEU A 473 9.39 12.58 9.76
CA LEU A 473 9.49 11.12 9.70
C LEU A 473 10.13 10.65 8.38
N LEU A 474 9.77 11.26 7.26
CA LEU A 474 10.31 10.91 5.94
C LEU A 474 11.82 11.24 5.84
N ILE A 475 12.26 12.35 6.45
CA ILE A 475 13.68 12.69 6.60
C ILE A 475 14.36 11.70 7.54
N TYR A 476 13.74 11.36 8.68
CA TYR A 476 14.31 10.40 9.61
C TYR A 476 14.57 9.04 8.93
N ILE A 477 13.60 8.51 8.20
CA ILE A 477 13.74 7.27 7.44
C ILE A 477 14.82 7.39 6.34
N GLY A 478 14.98 8.57 5.74
CA GLY A 478 15.97 8.81 4.70
C GLY A 478 17.40 8.96 5.22
N VAL A 479 17.58 9.61 6.37
CA VAL A 479 18.90 9.86 6.98
C VAL A 479 19.37 8.68 7.83
N TYR A 480 18.43 8.00 8.50
CA TYR A 480 18.71 6.85 9.38
C TYR A 480 17.80 5.66 9.05
N PRO A 481 18.00 5.01 7.88
CA PRO A 481 17.16 3.90 7.45
C PRO A 481 17.42 2.58 8.20
N GLN A 482 18.56 2.47 8.91
CA GLN A 482 19.05 1.22 9.47
C GLN A 482 18.03 0.48 10.36
N PRO A 483 17.27 1.12 11.27
CA PRO A 483 16.29 0.42 12.10
C PRO A 483 15.21 -0.29 11.29
N PHE A 484 14.77 0.30 10.17
CA PHE A 484 13.76 -0.28 9.28
C PHE A 484 14.31 -1.41 8.43
N LEU A 485 15.55 -1.24 7.95
CA LEU A 485 16.27 -2.27 7.20
C LEU A 485 16.53 -3.49 8.08
N ASP A 486 17.03 -3.31 9.30
CA ASP A 486 17.30 -4.40 10.25
C ASP A 486 16.02 -5.14 10.63
N THR A 487 14.92 -4.43 10.83
CA THR A 487 13.62 -5.04 11.16
C THR A 487 13.13 -5.96 10.05
N SER A 488 13.33 -5.61 8.79
CA SER A 488 12.89 -6.42 7.63
C SER A 488 13.95 -7.40 7.10
N ALA A 489 15.20 -7.29 7.56
CA ALA A 489 16.35 -8.00 6.99
C ALA A 489 16.18 -9.52 6.97
N ALA A 490 15.79 -10.11 8.10
CA ALA A 490 15.62 -11.55 8.23
C ALA A 490 14.51 -12.07 7.30
N THR A 491 13.35 -11.38 7.25
CA THR A 491 12.24 -11.73 6.35
C THR A 491 12.68 -11.66 4.89
N MET A 492 13.39 -10.59 4.49
CA MET A 492 13.85 -10.44 3.11
C MET A 492 14.95 -11.46 2.75
N HIS A 493 15.79 -11.84 3.70
CA HIS A 493 16.75 -12.92 3.51
C HIS A 493 16.03 -14.27 3.25
N GLY A 494 14.98 -14.58 4.01
CA GLY A 494 14.16 -15.77 3.78
C GLY A 494 13.52 -15.78 2.38
N VAL A 495 12.94 -14.66 1.94
CA VAL A 495 12.36 -14.52 0.59
C VAL A 495 13.43 -14.70 -0.48
N GLN A 496 14.62 -14.12 -0.29
CA GLN A 496 15.74 -14.28 -1.22
C GLN A 496 16.17 -15.75 -1.34
N GLN A 497 16.21 -16.50 -0.23
CA GLN A 497 16.58 -17.91 -0.27
C GLN A 497 15.61 -18.74 -1.09
N TRP A 498 14.29 -18.48 -1.01
CA TRP A 498 13.29 -19.14 -1.85
C TRP A 498 13.54 -18.90 -3.33
N LEU A 499 13.77 -17.66 -3.75
CA LEU A 499 14.07 -17.33 -5.14
C LEU A 499 15.45 -17.83 -5.59
N GLY A 500 16.46 -17.73 -4.74
CA GLY A 500 17.82 -18.13 -5.04
C GLY A 500 17.95 -19.63 -5.37
N THR A 501 17.26 -20.49 -4.60
CA THR A 501 17.19 -21.93 -4.87
C THR A 501 16.50 -22.20 -6.21
N ALA A 502 15.42 -21.50 -6.52
CA ALA A 502 14.69 -21.64 -7.78
C ALA A 502 15.53 -21.17 -8.99
N PHE A 503 16.22 -20.04 -8.91
CA PHE A 503 17.12 -19.58 -9.97
C PHE A 503 18.25 -20.55 -10.25
N THR A 504 18.82 -21.17 -9.20
CA THR A 504 19.89 -22.17 -9.36
C THR A 504 19.34 -23.44 -10.05
N GLN A 505 18.15 -23.89 -9.69
CA GLN A 505 17.50 -25.04 -10.32
C GLN A 505 17.18 -24.80 -11.80
N LEU A 506 16.66 -23.61 -12.14
CA LEU A 506 16.40 -23.24 -13.53
C LEU A 506 17.68 -23.14 -14.36
N ALA A 507 18.77 -22.66 -13.79
CA ALA A 507 20.07 -22.56 -14.47
C ALA A 507 20.67 -23.94 -14.73
N SER A 508 20.45 -24.92 -13.83
CA SER A 508 20.96 -26.30 -14.00
C SER A 508 20.10 -27.15 -14.95
N ALA A 509 18.85 -26.73 -15.21
CA ALA A 509 17.91 -27.42 -16.10
C ALA A 509 17.98 -26.94 -17.57
N ARG A 510 18.69 -25.85 -17.84
CA ARG A 510 19.01 -25.31 -19.17
C ARG A 510 20.41 -25.71 -19.60
#